data_f43b40513578ab0b18bdd9e884e6e203
#
_entry.id   f43b40513578ab0b18bdd9e884e6e203
#
_cell.length_a   1.000
_cell.length_b   1.000
_cell.length_c   1.000
_cell.angle_alpha   90.00
_cell.angle_beta   90.00
_cell.angle_gamma   90.00
#
_symmetry.space_group_name_H-M   'P 1'
#
loop_
_entity.id
_entity.type
_entity.pdbx_description
1 polymer ?
#
loop_
_entity_poly.entity_id
_entity_poly.type
_entity_poly.pdbx_seq_one_letter_code
_entity_poly.pdbx_strand_id
1 'polypeptide(L)' 'MKELDRIRWRCRRGMLELDIVLQGFVDKHYMQLNDIELKDFDTLLSLPDNDLWDMITSKKKVKNIKLQPVLQLLRTS' A
#
# COMPACT_ATOMS: atom_id res chain seq x y z
N MET A 1 15.22 -7.83 8.80
CA MET A 1 14.42 -7.22 9.86
C MET A 1 13.02 -7.81 9.83
N LYS A 2 12.53 -8.21 11.00
CA LYS A 2 11.25 -8.92 11.12
C LYS A 2 10.05 -8.09 10.64
N GLU A 3 10.06 -6.79 10.90
CA GLU A 3 8.94 -5.92 10.48
C GLU A 3 8.87 -5.78 8.97
N LEU A 4 10.02 -5.60 8.33
CA LEU A 4 10.07 -5.50 6.88
C LEU A 4 9.63 -6.81 6.23
N ASP A 5 10.05 -7.95 6.79
CA ASP A 5 9.64 -9.25 6.29
C ASP A 5 8.13 -9.45 6.40
N ARG A 6 7.52 -9.01 7.52
CA ARG A 6 6.07 -9.07 7.71
C ARG A 6 5.34 -8.23 6.67
N ILE A 7 5.83 -7.03 6.42
CA ILE A 7 5.22 -6.13 5.44
C ILE A 7 5.31 -6.73 4.05
N ARG A 8 6.46 -7.26 3.68
CA ARG A 8 6.63 -7.93 2.38
C ARG A 8 5.70 -9.13 2.24
N TRP A 9 5.53 -9.90 3.30
CA TRP A 9 4.60 -11.03 3.30
C TRP A 9 3.16 -10.57 3.10
N ARG A 10 2.75 -9.48 3.77
CA ARG A 10 1.41 -8.93 3.63
C ARG A 10 1.17 -8.33 2.25
N CYS A 11 2.21 -7.97 1.53
CA CYS A 11 2.11 -7.46 0.17
C CYS A 11 1.86 -8.56 -0.87
N ARG A 12 2.02 -9.81 -0.50
CA ARG A 12 1.72 -10.96 -1.37
C ARG A 12 0.25 -11.30 -1.25
N ARG A 13 -0.52 -10.93 -2.23
CA ARG A 13 -1.98 -10.99 -2.13
C ARG A 13 -2.66 -11.84 -3.20
N GLY A 14 -1.91 -12.50 -4.05
CA GLY A 14 -2.49 -13.34 -5.08
C GLY A 14 -2.93 -12.61 -6.36
N MET A 15 -2.91 -11.29 -6.36
CA MET A 15 -3.10 -10.47 -7.56
C MET A 15 -1.73 -9.97 -8.00
N LEU A 16 -1.23 -10.44 -9.13
CA LEU A 16 0.14 -10.17 -9.55
C LEU A 16 0.41 -8.66 -9.70
N GLU A 17 -0.49 -7.92 -10.33
CA GLU A 17 -0.33 -6.49 -10.54
C GLU A 17 -0.21 -5.75 -9.21
N LEU A 18 -1.05 -6.12 -8.26
CA LEU A 18 -1.04 -5.50 -6.92
C LEU A 18 0.24 -5.88 -6.17
N ASP A 19 0.65 -7.13 -6.25
CA ASP A 19 1.90 -7.59 -5.62
C ASP A 19 3.10 -6.78 -6.13
N ILE A 20 3.18 -6.55 -7.42
CA ILE A 20 4.27 -5.79 -8.03
C ILE A 20 4.28 -4.35 -7.51
N VAL A 21 3.12 -3.70 -7.48
CA VAL A 21 3.01 -2.32 -7.01
C VAL A 21 3.40 -2.22 -5.54
N LEU A 22 2.89 -3.11 -4.70
CA LEU A 22 3.16 -3.07 -3.27
C LEU A 22 4.62 -3.38 -2.95
N GLN A 23 5.22 -4.36 -3.62
CA GLN A 23 6.63 -4.69 -3.44
C GLN A 23 7.52 -3.51 -3.86
N GLY A 24 7.21 -2.89 -4.99
CA GLY A 24 7.93 -1.72 -5.46
C GLY A 24 7.82 -0.55 -4.49
N PHE A 25 6.64 -0.33 -3.94
CA PHE A 25 6.43 0.70 -2.93
C PHE A 25 7.28 0.45 -1.68
N VAL A 26 7.27 -0.77 -1.18
CA VAL A 26 8.08 -1.13 -0.01
C VAL A 26 9.56 -0.90 -0.28
N ASP A 27 10.04 -1.31 -1.45
CA ASP A 27 11.45 -1.16 -1.80
C ASP A 27 11.88 0.31 -1.87
N LYS A 28 11.00 1.18 -2.36
CA LYS A 28 11.36 2.59 -2.60
C LYS A 28 11.04 3.51 -1.42
N HIS A 29 9.97 3.26 -0.70
CA HIS A 29 9.40 4.25 0.21
C HIS A 29 9.27 3.80 1.66
N TYR A 30 9.25 2.50 1.93
CA TYR A 30 8.93 2.00 3.26
C TYR A 30 9.80 2.63 4.36
N MET A 31 11.10 2.72 4.13
CA MET A 31 12.04 3.25 5.13
C MET A 31 11.89 4.76 5.35
N GLN A 32 11.19 5.45 4.47
CA GLN A 32 10.99 6.89 4.55
C GLN A 32 9.65 7.27 5.17
N LEU A 33 8.78 6.29 5.42
CA LEU A 33 7.46 6.56 5.98
C LEU A 33 7.56 6.91 7.46
N ASN A 34 6.81 7.94 7.87
CA ASN A 34 6.66 8.25 9.28
C ASN A 34 5.62 7.32 9.91
N ASP A 35 5.44 7.44 11.25
CA ASP A 35 4.53 6.56 11.99
C ASP A 35 3.09 6.64 11.48
N ILE A 36 2.64 7.84 11.13
CA ILE A 36 1.28 8.05 10.62
C ILE A 36 1.12 7.36 9.27
N GLU A 37 2.10 7.53 8.39
CA GLU A 37 2.07 6.91 7.06
C GLU A 37 2.14 5.39 7.15
N LEU A 38 2.92 4.86 8.08
CA LEU A 38 2.99 3.42 8.32
C LEU A 38 1.63 2.86 8.75
N LYS A 39 0.91 3.57 9.62
CA LYS A 39 -0.43 3.17 10.01
C LYS A 39 -1.40 3.22 8.84
N ASP A 40 -1.31 4.24 8.01
CA ASP A 40 -2.15 4.37 6.83
C ASP A 40 -1.88 3.25 5.83
N PHE A 41 -0.61 2.90 5.63
CA PHE A 41 -0.24 1.78 4.78
C PHE A 41 -0.78 0.46 5.33
N ASP A 42 -0.68 0.27 6.64
CA ASP A 42 -1.23 -0.91 7.31
C ASP A 42 -2.75 -1.00 7.09
N THR A 43 -3.45 0.12 7.20
CA THR A 43 -4.88 0.18 6.93
C THR A 43 -5.20 -0.24 5.50
N LEU A 44 -4.43 0.26 4.53
CA LEU A 44 -4.61 -0.11 3.12
C LEU A 44 -4.38 -1.61 2.91
N LEU A 45 -3.38 -2.18 3.56
CA LEU A 45 -3.09 -3.61 3.43
C LEU A 45 -4.18 -4.49 4.04
N SER A 46 -5.03 -3.96 4.91
CA SER A 46 -6.14 -4.70 5.49
C SER A 46 -7.36 -4.79 4.56
N LEU A 47 -7.35 -4.05 3.44
CA LEU A 47 -8.45 -4.05 2.48
C LEU A 47 -8.40 -5.28 1.56
N PRO A 48 -9.55 -5.73 1.03
CA PRO A 48 -9.55 -6.75 -0.01
C PRO A 48 -8.78 -6.30 -1.26
N ASP A 49 -8.23 -7.25 -1.99
CA ASP A 49 -7.39 -6.97 -3.16
C ASP A 49 -8.08 -6.07 -4.17
N ASN A 50 -9.33 -6.36 -4.49
CA ASN A 50 -10.09 -5.59 -5.48
C ASN A 50 -10.28 -4.14 -5.03
N ASP A 51 -10.63 -3.93 -3.77
CA ASP A 51 -10.83 -2.60 -3.23
C ASP A 51 -9.53 -1.78 -3.27
N LEU A 52 -8.44 -2.39 -2.81
CA LEU A 52 -7.14 -1.73 -2.81
C LEU A 52 -6.69 -1.39 -4.23
N TRP A 53 -6.84 -2.33 -5.16
CA TRP A 53 -6.47 -2.10 -6.55
C TRP A 53 -7.29 -0.98 -7.19
N ASP A 54 -8.59 -0.96 -6.93
CA ASP A 54 -9.47 0.09 -7.45
C ASP A 54 -9.09 1.46 -6.91
N MET A 55 -8.67 1.54 -5.66
CA MET A 55 -8.21 2.79 -5.06
C MET A 55 -6.89 3.25 -5.68
N ILE A 56 -5.96 2.33 -5.92
CA ILE A 56 -4.66 2.65 -6.53
C ILE A 56 -4.85 3.12 -7.98
N THR A 57 -5.76 2.49 -8.72
CA THR A 57 -6.01 2.83 -10.12
C THR A 57 -7.03 3.94 -10.32
N SER A 58 -7.49 4.54 -9.23
CA SER A 58 -8.46 5.66 -9.23
C SER A 58 -9.85 5.29 -9.75
N LYS A 59 -10.19 4.01 -9.78
CA LYS A 59 -11.53 3.55 -10.16
C LYS A 59 -12.55 3.76 -9.04
N LYS A 60 -12.07 3.90 -7.81
CA LYS A 60 -12.91 4.06 -6.63
C LYS A 60 -12.46 5.28 -5.85
N LYS A 61 -13.41 6.10 -5.41
CA LYS A 61 -13.09 7.26 -4.59
C LYS A 61 -12.67 6.82 -3.20
N VAL A 62 -11.62 7.44 -2.68
CA VAL A 62 -11.13 7.19 -1.34
C VAL A 62 -11.90 8.07 -0.36
N LYS A 63 -12.67 7.44 0.52
CA LYS A 63 -13.46 8.17 1.51
C LYS A 63 -12.60 8.76 2.62
N ASN A 64 -11.48 8.12 2.93
CA ASN A 64 -10.60 8.55 4.02
C ASN A 64 -9.46 9.40 3.48
N ILE A 65 -9.53 10.70 3.72
CA ILE A 65 -8.54 11.66 3.26
C ILE A 65 -7.14 11.33 3.80
N LYS A 66 -7.05 10.74 4.98
CA LYS A 66 -5.77 10.37 5.58
C LYS A 66 -4.97 9.39 4.74
N LEU A 67 -5.64 8.59 3.91
CA LEU A 67 -4.97 7.61 3.06
C LEU A 67 -4.40 8.21 1.78
N GLN A 68 -4.79 9.44 1.42
CA GLN A 68 -4.37 10.07 0.17
C GLN A 68 -2.84 10.17 0.01
N PRO A 69 -2.07 10.63 1.00
CA PRO A 69 -0.62 10.74 0.81
C PRO A 69 0.04 9.40 0.46
N VAL A 70 -0.32 8.33 1.16
CA VAL A 70 0.24 7.00 0.90
C VAL A 70 -0.23 6.48 -0.45
N LEU A 71 -1.51 6.70 -0.80
CA LEU A 71 -2.04 6.31 -2.11
C LEU A 71 -1.31 7.01 -3.25
N GLN A 72 -1.00 8.29 -3.10
CA GLN A 72 -0.24 9.01 -4.11
C GLN A 72 1.15 8.40 -4.32
N LEU A 73 1.82 8.03 -3.23
CA LEU A 73 3.11 7.35 -3.32
C LEU A 73 2.96 5.99 -4.01
N LEU A 74 1.90 5.25 -3.73
CA LEU A 74 1.63 3.97 -4.39
C LEU A 74 1.40 4.15 -5.89
N ARG A 75 0.66 5.18 -6.27
CA ARG A 75 0.35 5.46 -7.69
C ARG A 75 1.59 5.85 -8.49
N THR A 76 2.59 6.42 -7.84
CA THR A 76 3.82 6.87 -8.48
C THR A 76 4.97 5.87 -8.38
N SER A 77 4.74 4.76 -7.73
CA SER A 77 5.76 3.71 -7.56
C SER A 77 6.00 2.91 -8.83
#